data_2b730607afcfe65d117b4039ab73db01
#
_entry.id   2b730607afcfe65d117b4039ab73db01
#
_cell.length_a   1.000
_cell.length_b   1.000
_cell.length_c   1.000
_cell.angle_alpha   90.00
_cell.angle_beta   90.00
_cell.angle_gamma   90.00
#
_symmetry.space_group_name_H-M   'P 1'
#
loop_
_entity.id
_entity.type
_entity.pdbx_description
1 polymer ?
#
loop_
_entity_poly.entity_id
_entity_poly.type
_entity_poly.pdbx_seq_one_letter_code
_entity_poly.pdbx_strand_id
1 'polypeptide(L)'
;LILLLLFISFVSCSPDEEKELPFYVADNGVTIKARDWVPVGKKADLKGIVFGFNGGNGGTDLVSFNHSVYYTSVDLAWLKNVLNTYSDLSTLVTTKVEITNKASATGLFSRTEIKGMENWDVSNWTSMYGLFNSDRPIKSDLSYWDVSNVEDFRLAMQLETTNPNINNWDVSKATNMSGFFSDSSENKYIEGMDLSGWDVSKVTNCDGFFGGITNWPESKKPN
;
A
#
# COMPACT_ATOMS: atom_id res chain seq x y z
N LEU A 1 41.75 -47.24 44.36
CA LEU A 1 41.50 -46.62 43.00
C LEU A 1 40.19 -45.85 43.09
N ILE A 2 40.29 -44.52 43.32
CA ILE A 2 39.12 -43.63 43.47
C ILE A 2 38.87 -43.08 42.08
N LEU A 3 37.73 -43.44 41.48
CA LEU A 3 37.26 -42.92 40.18
C LEU A 3 36.57 -41.60 40.42
N LEU A 4 37.23 -40.50 40.04
CA LEU A 4 36.68 -39.15 40.09
C LEU A 4 35.79 -38.94 38.84
N LEU A 5 34.46 -39.03 39.02
CA LEU A 5 33.49 -38.65 37.96
C LEU A 5 33.41 -37.12 37.91
N LEU A 6 34.06 -36.57 36.88
CA LEU A 6 33.86 -35.18 36.47
C LEU A 6 32.46 -35.03 35.87
N PHE A 7 31.51 -34.43 36.59
CA PHE A 7 30.30 -33.91 36.02
C PHE A 7 30.64 -32.64 35.21
N ILE A 8 30.76 -32.82 33.89
CA ILE A 8 30.74 -31.65 33.01
C ILE A 8 29.29 -31.22 32.88
N SER A 9 28.89 -30.19 33.59
CA SER A 9 27.64 -29.47 33.37
C SER A 9 27.77 -28.76 32.03
N PHE A 10 27.13 -29.33 31.01
CA PHE A 10 26.85 -28.59 29.79
C PHE A 10 25.89 -27.49 30.17
N VAL A 11 26.40 -26.27 30.29
CA VAL A 11 25.55 -25.09 30.19
C VAL A 11 25.05 -25.05 28.76
N SER A 12 23.85 -25.59 28.54
CA SER A 12 23.10 -25.36 27.33
C SER A 12 22.78 -23.87 27.28
N CYS A 13 23.61 -23.09 26.61
CA CYS A 13 23.14 -21.85 26.00
C CYS A 13 22.10 -22.28 24.95
N SER A 14 20.84 -22.26 25.32
CA SER A 14 19.77 -22.15 24.32
C SER A 14 20.16 -20.95 23.46
N PRO A 15 20.23 -21.06 22.12
CA PRO A 15 20.32 -19.88 21.31
C PRO A 15 19.14 -19.00 21.75
N ASP A 16 19.42 -17.76 22.17
CA ASP A 16 18.37 -16.77 22.38
C ASP A 16 17.52 -16.86 21.13
N GLU A 17 16.25 -17.26 21.29
CA GLU A 17 15.30 -17.23 20.20
C GLU A 17 15.33 -15.79 19.72
N GLU A 18 15.88 -15.55 18.55
CA GLU A 18 16.00 -14.23 17.95
C GLU A 18 14.59 -13.70 17.85
N LYS A 19 14.22 -12.83 18.80
CA LYS A 19 12.84 -12.40 18.97
C LYS A 19 12.46 -11.67 17.70
N GLU A 20 11.61 -12.29 16.89
CA GLU A 20 11.19 -11.72 15.62
C GLU A 20 10.77 -10.26 15.78
N LEU A 21 11.28 -9.41 14.88
CA LEU A 21 10.90 -8.01 14.85
C LEU A 21 9.39 -7.86 14.63
N PRO A 22 8.72 -6.88 15.26
CA PRO A 22 7.27 -6.69 15.15
C PRO A 22 6.84 -6.31 13.74
N PHE A 23 7.71 -5.63 13.00
CA PHE A 23 7.50 -5.22 11.62
C PHE A 23 8.58 -5.84 10.72
N TYR A 24 8.23 -6.07 9.48
CA TYR A 24 9.15 -6.58 8.45
C TYR A 24 8.82 -5.96 7.09
N VAL A 25 9.77 -6.03 6.18
CA VAL A 25 9.58 -5.63 4.79
C VAL A 25 9.14 -6.85 3.99
N ALA A 26 8.09 -6.71 3.20
CA ALA A 26 7.63 -7.76 2.31
C ALA A 26 8.63 -8.02 1.17
N ASP A 27 8.45 -9.12 0.44
CA ASP A 27 9.36 -9.56 -0.62
C ASP A 27 9.52 -8.54 -1.77
N ASN A 28 8.55 -7.64 -1.95
CA ASN A 28 8.66 -6.54 -2.91
C ASN A 28 9.68 -5.45 -2.52
N GLY A 29 10.29 -5.55 -1.34
CA GLY A 29 11.31 -4.63 -0.86
C GLY A 29 10.82 -3.25 -0.42
N VAL A 30 9.52 -2.99 -0.47
CA VAL A 30 8.92 -1.67 -0.20
C VAL A 30 7.84 -1.72 0.87
N THR A 31 6.91 -2.68 0.78
CA THR A 31 5.76 -2.75 1.69
C THR A 31 6.20 -3.14 3.09
N ILE A 32 5.78 -2.38 4.09
CA ILE A 32 6.03 -2.67 5.51
C ILE A 32 4.80 -3.35 6.11
N LYS A 33 5.01 -4.55 6.64
CA LYS A 33 3.96 -5.37 7.26
C LYS A 33 4.18 -5.52 8.76
N ALA A 34 3.07 -5.59 9.51
CA ALA A 34 3.08 -6.00 10.90
C ALA A 34 2.83 -7.51 10.99
N ARG A 35 3.52 -8.18 11.93
CA ARG A 35 3.22 -9.57 12.25
C ARG A 35 1.86 -9.67 12.96
N ASP A 36 1.23 -10.82 12.91
CA ASP A 36 -0.13 -11.04 13.42
C ASP A 36 -0.28 -10.69 14.91
N TRP A 37 0.75 -10.96 15.69
CA TRP A 37 0.75 -10.69 17.13
C TRP A 37 0.95 -9.21 17.49
N VAL A 38 1.23 -8.33 16.52
CA VAL A 38 1.49 -6.91 16.79
C VAL A 38 0.19 -6.16 17.01
N PRO A 39 -0.02 -5.52 18.18
CA PRO A 39 -1.24 -4.76 18.42
C PRO A 39 -1.23 -3.41 17.68
N VAL A 40 -2.42 -2.86 17.46
CA VAL A 40 -2.60 -1.47 17.01
C VAL A 40 -1.95 -0.52 18.02
N GLY A 41 -1.28 0.52 17.52
CA GLY A 41 -0.52 1.47 18.34
C GLY A 41 0.89 1.03 18.70
N LYS A 42 1.30 -0.21 18.39
CA LYS A 42 2.69 -0.64 18.60
C LYS A 42 3.62 0.23 17.76
N LYS A 43 4.66 0.73 18.40
CA LYS A 43 5.77 1.45 17.76
C LYS A 43 7.04 0.61 17.83
N ALA A 44 7.75 0.51 16.71
CA ALA A 44 9.07 -0.10 16.65
C ALA A 44 9.88 0.50 15.49
N ASP A 45 11.19 0.39 15.58
CA ASP A 45 12.09 0.71 14.49
C ASP A 45 12.37 -0.55 13.64
N LEU A 46 12.90 -0.31 12.45
CA LEU A 46 13.34 -1.36 11.52
C LEU A 46 14.86 -1.28 11.35
N LYS A 47 15.60 -1.24 12.45
CA LYS A 47 17.07 -1.14 12.44
C LYS A 47 17.70 -2.20 11.57
N GLY A 48 18.61 -1.77 10.69
CA GLY A 48 19.39 -2.66 9.84
C GLY A 48 18.68 -3.15 8.59
N ILE A 49 17.41 -2.75 8.36
CA ILE A 49 16.70 -3.08 7.13
C ILE A 49 16.92 -1.96 6.12
N VAL A 50 17.36 -2.34 4.92
CA VAL A 50 17.56 -1.42 3.79
C VAL A 50 16.29 -1.43 2.94
N PHE A 51 15.69 -0.26 2.75
CA PHE A 51 14.53 -0.08 1.87
C PHE A 51 14.97 0.44 0.50
N GLY A 52 14.35 -0.09 -0.56
CA GLY A 52 14.40 0.53 -1.87
C GLY A 52 13.23 1.50 -2.01
N PHE A 53 13.47 2.80 -1.93
CA PHE A 53 12.49 3.79 -2.36
C PHE A 53 12.71 4.12 -3.83
N ASN A 54 11.66 4.04 -4.64
CA ASN A 54 11.66 4.66 -5.95
C ASN A 54 11.45 6.17 -5.75
N GLY A 55 12.52 6.91 -5.58
CA GLY A 55 12.45 8.36 -5.72
C GLY A 55 11.95 8.68 -7.13
N GLY A 56 10.95 9.54 -7.28
CA GLY A 56 10.19 9.84 -8.50
C GLY A 56 10.97 10.27 -9.75
N ASN A 57 12.25 9.90 -9.88
CA ASN A 57 13.14 10.08 -11.02
C ASN A 57 13.77 8.76 -11.50
N GLY A 58 13.19 7.60 -11.20
CA GLY A 58 13.64 6.31 -11.76
C GLY A 58 14.93 5.74 -11.17
N GLY A 59 15.36 6.23 -10.02
CA GLY A 59 16.49 5.68 -9.27
C GLY A 59 15.99 4.90 -8.05
N THR A 60 16.54 3.72 -7.82
CA THR A 60 16.41 3.01 -6.55
C THR A 60 17.38 3.64 -5.56
N ASP A 61 16.94 4.63 -4.81
CA ASP A 61 17.71 5.12 -3.68
C ASP A 61 17.55 4.15 -2.52
N LEU A 62 18.61 3.41 -2.24
CA LEU A 62 18.73 2.61 -1.03
C LEU A 62 18.88 3.57 0.15
N VAL A 63 17.82 3.82 0.88
CA VAL A 63 17.88 4.62 2.10
C VAL A 63 18.25 3.69 3.25
N SER A 64 19.53 3.71 3.63
CA SER A 64 19.93 3.10 4.88
C SER A 64 19.54 4.04 6.03
N PHE A 65 18.58 3.64 6.84
CA PHE A 65 18.18 4.41 8.02
C PHE A 65 19.24 4.31 9.12
N ASN A 66 20.12 5.30 9.18
CA ASN A 66 21.03 5.49 10.32
C ASN A 66 20.35 6.21 11.50
N HIS A 67 19.07 6.59 11.36
CA HIS A 67 18.25 7.22 12.37
C HIS A 67 17.11 6.31 12.76
N SER A 68 16.78 6.24 14.03
CA SER A 68 15.66 5.46 14.54
C SER A 68 14.34 6.07 14.08
N VAL A 69 13.84 5.63 12.92
CA VAL A 69 12.48 5.94 12.48
C VAL A 69 11.55 4.92 13.13
N TYR A 70 10.59 5.39 13.91
CA TYR A 70 9.60 4.53 14.54
C TYR A 70 8.37 4.42 13.67
N TYR A 71 8.06 3.20 13.26
CA TYR A 71 6.82 2.86 12.58
C TYR A 71 5.72 2.57 13.58
N THR A 72 4.48 2.87 13.22
CA THR A 72 3.31 2.68 14.08
C THR A 72 2.28 1.81 13.38
N SER A 73 1.90 0.68 13.97
CA SER A 73 0.79 -0.15 13.49
C SER A 73 -0.53 0.57 13.74
N VAL A 74 -1.36 0.70 12.70
CA VAL A 74 -2.65 1.40 12.75
C VAL A 74 -3.79 0.52 12.21
N ASP A 75 -5.00 0.74 12.70
CA ASP A 75 -6.24 0.27 12.11
C ASP A 75 -6.96 1.41 11.36
N LEU A 76 -8.12 1.11 10.78
CA LEU A 76 -8.89 2.10 10.03
C LEU A 76 -9.35 3.29 10.89
N ALA A 77 -9.69 3.05 12.16
CA ALA A 77 -10.14 4.12 13.05
C ALA A 77 -8.99 5.09 13.36
N TRP A 78 -7.81 4.56 13.65
CA TRP A 78 -6.60 5.37 13.85
C TRP A 78 -6.21 6.09 12.56
N LEU A 79 -6.20 5.39 11.41
CA LEU A 79 -5.88 6.00 10.11
C LEU A 79 -6.77 7.22 9.82
N LYS A 80 -8.09 7.10 10.01
CA LYS A 80 -9.03 8.22 9.84
C LYS A 80 -8.71 9.42 10.72
N ASN A 81 -8.24 9.20 11.94
CA ASN A 81 -7.84 10.28 12.83
C ASN A 81 -6.56 10.98 12.35
N VAL A 82 -5.53 10.23 11.93
CA VAL A 82 -4.26 10.83 11.52
C VAL A 82 -4.35 11.53 10.17
N LEU A 83 -5.19 11.07 9.25
CA LEU A 83 -5.45 11.70 7.95
C LEU A 83 -5.98 13.14 8.07
N ASN A 84 -6.64 13.47 9.17
CA ASN A 84 -7.11 14.82 9.43
C ASN A 84 -6.01 15.77 9.94
N THR A 85 -4.88 15.22 10.37
CA THR A 85 -3.86 15.99 11.10
C THR A 85 -2.52 16.03 10.36
N TYR A 86 -2.16 14.93 9.68
CA TYR A 86 -0.84 14.74 9.08
C TYR A 86 -0.94 14.53 7.58
N SER A 87 0.04 15.07 6.85
CA SER A 87 0.19 14.87 5.40
C SER A 87 1.29 13.85 5.05
N ASP A 88 2.21 13.58 5.96
CA ASP A 88 3.24 12.54 5.81
C ASP A 88 2.87 11.30 6.61
N LEU A 89 2.60 10.22 5.89
CA LEU A 89 2.11 8.96 6.44
C LEU A 89 3.11 7.81 6.29
N SER A 90 4.35 8.14 5.94
CA SER A 90 5.41 7.16 5.63
C SER A 90 5.79 6.24 6.79
N THR A 91 5.42 6.60 8.01
CA THR A 91 5.72 5.81 9.22
C THR A 91 4.55 4.95 9.71
N LEU A 92 3.45 4.89 8.94
CA LEU A 92 2.31 4.05 9.29
C LEU A 92 2.47 2.65 8.70
N VAL A 93 2.14 1.65 9.53
CA VAL A 93 2.07 0.24 9.11
C VAL A 93 0.59 -0.15 9.07
N THR A 94 0.07 -0.39 7.87
CA THR A 94 -1.37 -0.46 7.58
C THR A 94 -1.92 -1.89 7.48
N THR A 95 -1.13 -2.92 7.82
CA THR A 95 -1.56 -4.33 7.79
C THR A 95 -2.87 -4.62 8.54
N LYS A 96 -3.18 -3.83 9.57
CA LYS A 96 -4.43 -3.93 10.34
C LYS A 96 -5.56 -3.04 9.82
N VAL A 97 -5.32 -2.32 8.71
CA VAL A 97 -6.36 -1.49 8.07
C VAL A 97 -7.16 -2.36 7.11
N GLU A 98 -8.44 -2.45 7.36
CA GLU A 98 -9.38 -3.19 6.51
C GLU A 98 -10.36 -2.21 5.86
N ILE A 99 -10.41 -2.21 4.53
CA ILE A 99 -11.37 -1.44 3.75
C ILE A 99 -12.18 -2.42 2.93
N THR A 100 -13.39 -2.73 3.39
CA THR A 100 -14.20 -3.83 2.88
C THR A 100 -15.50 -3.39 2.19
N ASN A 101 -15.82 -2.10 2.24
CA ASN A 101 -17.06 -1.59 1.67
C ASN A 101 -17.01 -0.09 1.40
N LYS A 102 -18.06 0.42 0.74
CA LYS A 102 -18.22 1.85 0.44
C LYS A 102 -18.03 2.75 1.65
N ALA A 103 -18.62 2.44 2.80
CA ALA A 103 -18.58 3.32 3.97
C ALA A 103 -17.19 3.43 4.58
N SER A 104 -16.35 2.39 4.44
CA SER A 104 -14.96 2.41 4.90
C SER A 104 -14.03 3.15 3.95
N ALA A 105 -14.29 3.09 2.63
CA ALA A 105 -13.43 3.61 1.59
C ALA A 105 -13.73 5.06 1.18
N THR A 106 -15.04 5.42 1.04
CA THR A 106 -15.43 6.69 0.41
C THR A 106 -14.77 7.91 1.04
N GLY A 107 -14.07 8.66 0.19
CA GLY A 107 -13.45 9.93 0.55
C GLY A 107 -12.37 9.82 1.62
N LEU A 108 -11.80 8.64 1.83
CA LEU A 108 -10.75 8.45 2.84
C LEU A 108 -9.58 9.40 2.58
N PHE A 109 -9.23 9.61 1.32
CA PHE A 109 -8.15 10.51 0.89
C PHE A 109 -8.66 11.76 0.18
N SER A 110 -9.78 12.32 0.62
CA SER A 110 -10.39 13.51 0.02
C SER A 110 -9.73 14.84 0.44
N ARG A 111 -8.80 14.83 1.37
CA ARG A 111 -8.17 16.03 1.93
C ARG A 111 -6.70 16.05 1.66
N THR A 112 -6.18 17.17 1.18
CA THR A 112 -4.77 17.55 1.13
C THR A 112 -3.84 16.58 0.37
N GLU A 113 -2.71 17.13 -0.07
CA GLU A 113 -1.57 16.37 -0.53
C GLU A 113 -1.13 15.33 0.52
N ILE A 114 -1.25 14.05 0.20
CA ILE A 114 -0.81 12.94 1.04
C ILE A 114 0.42 12.31 0.41
N LYS A 115 1.43 12.05 1.21
CA LYS A 115 2.67 11.37 0.80
C LYS A 115 3.03 10.26 1.78
N GLY A 116 3.89 9.35 1.35
CA GLY A 116 4.40 8.28 2.21
C GLY A 116 3.47 7.06 2.26
N MET A 117 2.62 6.86 1.23
CA MET A 117 1.77 5.68 1.12
C MET A 117 2.43 4.54 0.33
N GLU A 118 3.62 4.74 -0.20
CA GLU A 118 4.34 3.78 -1.04
C GLU A 118 4.56 2.44 -0.34
N ASN A 119 4.81 2.49 0.97
CA ASN A 119 5.13 1.33 1.79
C ASN A 119 3.93 0.69 2.49
N TRP A 120 2.71 1.13 2.16
CA TRP A 120 1.51 0.62 2.81
C TRP A 120 1.17 -0.79 2.37
N ASP A 121 0.74 -1.60 3.34
CA ASP A 121 0.12 -2.89 3.11
C ASP A 121 -1.39 -2.69 2.94
N VAL A 122 -1.88 -2.88 1.72
CA VAL A 122 -3.30 -2.76 1.36
C VAL A 122 -3.90 -4.12 0.98
N SER A 123 -3.15 -5.21 1.17
CA SER A 123 -3.54 -6.56 0.74
C SER A 123 -4.83 -7.08 1.41
N ASN A 124 -5.25 -6.46 2.52
CA ASN A 124 -6.51 -6.80 3.20
C ASN A 124 -7.71 -5.97 2.72
N TRP A 125 -7.53 -5.12 1.72
CA TRP A 125 -8.64 -4.31 1.21
C TRP A 125 -9.42 -5.08 0.15
N THR A 126 -10.74 -4.99 0.22
CA THR A 126 -11.65 -5.59 -0.78
C THR A 126 -12.49 -4.54 -1.50
N SER A 127 -12.44 -3.27 -1.07
CA SER A 127 -13.13 -2.17 -1.73
C SER A 127 -12.26 -0.91 -1.75
N MET A 128 -12.19 -0.26 -2.90
CA MET A 128 -11.60 1.06 -3.08
C MET A 128 -12.64 2.09 -3.53
N TYR A 129 -13.93 1.87 -3.20
CA TYR A 129 -15.02 2.74 -3.64
C TYR A 129 -14.80 4.20 -3.27
N GLY A 130 -14.63 5.08 -4.27
CA GLY A 130 -14.44 6.51 -4.06
C GLY A 130 -13.26 6.85 -3.15
N LEU A 131 -12.22 6.03 -3.18
CA LEU A 131 -11.08 6.13 -2.24
C LEU A 131 -10.33 7.45 -2.40
N PHE A 132 -9.99 7.78 -3.64
CA PHE A 132 -9.33 9.02 -4.03
C PHE A 132 -10.33 9.92 -4.74
N ASN A 133 -11.11 10.62 -3.98
CA ASN A 133 -11.99 11.67 -4.49
C ASN A 133 -11.38 13.02 -4.11
N SER A 134 -10.47 13.52 -4.93
CA SER A 134 -9.71 14.72 -4.62
C SER A 134 -9.17 15.42 -5.87
N ASP A 135 -9.40 16.71 -5.94
CA ASP A 135 -8.70 17.68 -6.78
C ASP A 135 -7.22 17.90 -6.36
N ARG A 136 -6.74 17.14 -5.40
CA ARG A 136 -5.38 17.25 -4.86
C ARG A 136 -4.47 16.16 -5.39
N PRO A 137 -3.19 16.49 -5.68
CA PRO A 137 -2.24 15.50 -6.19
C PRO A 137 -1.92 14.43 -5.15
N ILE A 138 -1.96 13.17 -5.58
CA ILE A 138 -1.31 12.07 -4.86
C ILE A 138 0.17 12.12 -5.22
N LYS A 139 1.05 12.27 -4.24
CA LYS A 139 2.51 12.28 -4.46
C LYS A 139 3.18 10.96 -4.12
N SER A 140 2.38 9.94 -3.84
CA SER A 140 2.87 8.59 -3.58
C SER A 140 2.83 7.74 -4.84
N ASP A 141 3.85 6.92 -5.03
CA ASP A 141 3.87 5.87 -6.04
C ASP A 141 3.07 4.67 -5.52
N LEU A 142 1.94 4.35 -6.16
CA LEU A 142 1.07 3.26 -5.75
C LEU A 142 1.38 1.93 -6.45
N SER A 143 2.46 1.85 -7.24
CA SER A 143 2.81 0.64 -8.01
C SER A 143 3.08 -0.59 -7.15
N TYR A 144 3.41 -0.39 -5.88
CA TYR A 144 3.70 -1.44 -4.91
C TYR A 144 2.49 -1.91 -4.09
N TRP A 145 1.33 -1.29 -4.30
CA TRP A 145 0.11 -1.71 -3.62
C TRP A 145 -0.38 -3.05 -4.15
N ASP A 146 -0.52 -4.01 -3.24
CA ASP A 146 -1.15 -5.29 -3.54
C ASP A 146 -2.67 -5.13 -3.46
N VAL A 147 -3.30 -4.89 -4.61
CA VAL A 147 -4.76 -4.72 -4.73
C VAL A 147 -5.46 -6.00 -5.20
N SER A 148 -4.77 -7.13 -5.21
CA SER A 148 -5.24 -8.40 -5.75
C SER A 148 -6.50 -8.97 -5.06
N ASN A 149 -6.88 -8.42 -3.90
CA ASN A 149 -8.10 -8.77 -3.19
C ASN A 149 -9.25 -7.76 -3.39
N VAL A 150 -9.02 -6.67 -4.12
CA VAL A 150 -10.06 -5.65 -4.32
C VAL A 150 -11.04 -6.09 -5.39
N GLU A 151 -12.32 -6.08 -5.05
CA GLU A 151 -13.43 -6.43 -5.92
C GLU A 151 -14.20 -5.20 -6.44
N ASP A 152 -14.25 -4.13 -5.63
CA ASP A 152 -15.01 -2.92 -5.91
C ASP A 152 -14.09 -1.71 -6.09
N PHE A 153 -13.90 -1.31 -7.35
CA PHE A 153 -13.10 -0.15 -7.75
C PHE A 153 -13.93 1.04 -8.23
N ARG A 154 -15.23 1.07 -7.93
CA ARG A 154 -16.08 2.19 -8.38
C ARG A 154 -15.56 3.52 -7.89
N LEU A 155 -15.45 4.50 -8.81
CA LEU A 155 -15.04 5.87 -8.49
C LEU A 155 -13.68 5.94 -7.76
N ALA A 156 -12.81 4.93 -7.92
CA ALA A 156 -11.64 4.77 -7.07
C ALA A 156 -10.56 5.84 -7.30
N MET A 157 -10.41 6.30 -8.55
CA MET A 157 -9.32 7.18 -9.00
C MET A 157 -9.84 8.48 -9.62
N GLN A 158 -10.60 9.23 -8.86
CA GLN A 158 -11.06 10.57 -9.24
C GLN A 158 -9.92 11.58 -9.02
N LEU A 159 -8.97 11.61 -9.95
CA LEU A 159 -7.71 12.37 -9.84
C LEU A 159 -7.58 13.38 -10.96
N GLU A 160 -7.39 14.66 -10.64
CA GLU A 160 -7.26 15.72 -11.64
C GLU A 160 -5.82 15.98 -12.10
N THR A 161 -4.80 15.64 -11.31
CA THR A 161 -3.46 16.23 -11.51
C THR A 161 -2.28 15.26 -11.44
N THR A 162 -2.47 13.95 -11.26
CA THR A 162 -1.35 13.01 -11.02
C THR A 162 -1.50 11.68 -11.73
N ASN A 163 -0.35 11.06 -12.03
CA ASN A 163 -0.27 9.66 -12.42
C ASN A 163 0.06 8.82 -11.18
N PRO A 164 -0.85 7.96 -10.70
CA PRO A 164 -0.64 7.15 -9.50
C PRO A 164 0.26 5.92 -9.74
N ASN A 165 0.73 5.69 -10.97
CA ASN A 165 1.57 4.55 -11.39
C ASN A 165 0.94 3.18 -11.04
N ILE A 166 -0.26 2.92 -11.58
CA ILE A 166 -1.06 1.72 -11.29
C ILE A 166 -1.06 0.68 -12.42
N ASN A 167 -0.18 0.83 -13.41
CA ASN A 167 -0.16 0.01 -14.62
C ASN A 167 -0.05 -1.51 -14.32
N ASN A 168 0.68 -1.86 -13.27
CA ASN A 168 0.99 -3.24 -12.90
C ASN A 168 0.08 -3.81 -11.79
N TRP A 169 -1.00 -3.14 -11.46
CA TRP A 169 -1.93 -3.66 -10.47
C TRP A 169 -2.57 -4.99 -10.94
N ASP A 170 -2.63 -5.96 -10.05
CA ASP A 170 -3.44 -7.16 -10.24
C ASP A 170 -4.89 -6.84 -9.88
N VAL A 171 -5.73 -6.67 -10.91
CA VAL A 171 -7.16 -6.36 -10.76
C VAL A 171 -8.05 -7.56 -11.11
N SER A 172 -7.48 -8.76 -11.16
CA SER A 172 -8.15 -9.99 -11.62
C SER A 172 -9.36 -10.42 -10.77
N LYS A 173 -9.56 -9.82 -9.59
CA LYS A 173 -10.77 -10.00 -8.76
C LYS A 173 -11.78 -8.88 -8.90
N ALA A 174 -11.49 -7.84 -9.65
CA ALA A 174 -12.42 -6.74 -9.83
C ALA A 174 -13.74 -7.19 -10.48
N THR A 175 -14.84 -6.79 -9.90
CA THR A 175 -16.19 -7.06 -10.42
C THR A 175 -16.90 -5.80 -10.88
N ASN A 176 -16.54 -4.65 -10.31
CA ASN A 176 -17.13 -3.37 -10.66
C ASN A 176 -16.07 -2.26 -10.70
N MET A 177 -15.93 -1.64 -11.87
CA MET A 177 -15.00 -0.54 -12.14
C MET A 177 -15.74 0.70 -12.68
N SER A 178 -17.06 0.83 -12.43
CA SER A 178 -17.80 1.97 -12.96
C SER A 178 -17.25 3.29 -12.45
N GLY A 179 -17.05 4.24 -13.36
CA GLY A 179 -16.52 5.56 -13.04
C GLY A 179 -15.11 5.57 -12.47
N PHE A 180 -14.28 4.56 -12.73
CA PHE A 180 -12.95 4.41 -12.12
C PHE A 180 -12.13 5.71 -12.18
N PHE A 181 -12.08 6.36 -13.34
CA PHE A 181 -11.45 7.66 -13.58
C PHE A 181 -12.48 8.79 -13.74
N SER A 182 -13.67 8.69 -13.16
CA SER A 182 -14.63 9.79 -13.24
C SER A 182 -14.02 11.07 -12.66
N ASP A 183 -14.44 12.22 -13.21
CA ASP A 183 -13.91 13.54 -12.84
C ASP A 183 -12.40 13.76 -13.09
N SER A 184 -11.78 12.83 -13.84
CA SER A 184 -10.35 12.91 -14.22
C SER A 184 -10.15 13.40 -15.67
N SER A 185 -11.16 13.96 -16.32
CA SER A 185 -11.12 14.35 -17.74
C SER A 185 -10.04 15.38 -18.09
N GLU A 186 -9.64 16.21 -17.15
CA GLU A 186 -8.57 17.20 -17.31
C GLU A 186 -7.19 16.64 -16.95
N ASN A 187 -7.10 15.39 -16.48
CA ASN A 187 -5.83 14.79 -16.05
C ASN A 187 -5.04 14.20 -17.21
N LYS A 188 -4.26 15.03 -17.88
CA LYS A 188 -3.35 14.61 -18.96
C LYS A 188 -2.31 13.56 -18.56
N TYR A 189 -2.06 13.37 -17.27
CA TYR A 189 -1.05 12.41 -16.81
C TYR A 189 -1.53 10.96 -16.84
N ILE A 190 -2.85 10.73 -16.89
CA ILE A 190 -3.42 9.39 -16.98
C ILE A 190 -3.71 8.95 -18.41
N GLU A 191 -3.84 9.87 -19.39
CA GLU A 191 -4.12 9.53 -20.80
C GLU A 191 -3.10 8.56 -21.43
N GLY A 192 -1.90 8.52 -20.92
CA GLY A 192 -0.82 7.69 -21.44
C GLY A 192 -0.57 6.39 -20.69
N MET A 193 -1.32 6.12 -19.62
CA MET A 193 -1.13 4.92 -18.82
C MET A 193 -1.43 3.67 -19.66
N ASP A 194 -0.61 2.65 -19.49
CA ASP A 194 -0.80 1.37 -20.16
C ASP A 194 -1.49 0.38 -19.24
N LEU A 195 -2.77 0.15 -19.43
CA LEU A 195 -3.59 -0.77 -18.67
C LEU A 195 -3.89 -2.06 -19.44
N SER A 196 -3.24 -2.29 -20.59
CA SER A 196 -3.47 -3.47 -21.43
C SER A 196 -3.14 -4.80 -20.73
N GLY A 197 -2.33 -4.74 -19.68
CA GLY A 197 -2.00 -5.89 -18.83
C GLY A 197 -3.04 -6.23 -17.78
N TRP A 198 -4.09 -5.42 -17.61
CA TRP A 198 -5.11 -5.70 -16.61
C TRP A 198 -6.05 -6.82 -17.05
N ASP A 199 -6.19 -7.85 -16.24
CA ASP A 199 -7.23 -8.86 -16.40
C ASP A 199 -8.57 -8.35 -15.83
N VAL A 200 -9.45 -7.92 -16.72
CA VAL A 200 -10.79 -7.43 -16.37
C VAL A 200 -11.89 -8.44 -16.69
N SER A 201 -11.55 -9.71 -16.88
CA SER A 201 -12.48 -10.78 -17.29
C SER A 201 -13.65 -10.99 -16.34
N LYS A 202 -13.53 -10.59 -15.07
CA LYS A 202 -14.61 -10.68 -14.06
C LYS A 202 -15.40 -9.39 -13.88
N VAL A 203 -15.02 -8.31 -14.58
CA VAL A 203 -15.72 -7.03 -14.46
C VAL A 203 -17.08 -7.12 -15.12
N THR A 204 -18.14 -6.89 -14.37
CA THR A 204 -19.52 -6.91 -14.84
C THR A 204 -20.10 -5.51 -15.08
N ASN A 205 -19.45 -4.48 -14.54
CA ASN A 205 -19.83 -3.08 -14.76
C ASN A 205 -18.58 -2.20 -14.87
N CYS A 206 -18.41 -1.56 -16.03
CA CYS A 206 -17.36 -0.58 -16.33
C CYS A 206 -17.93 0.74 -16.86
N ASP A 207 -19.20 1.04 -16.62
CA ASP A 207 -19.85 2.27 -17.09
C ASP A 207 -19.05 3.50 -16.68
N GLY A 208 -18.71 4.37 -17.63
CA GLY A 208 -17.97 5.58 -17.36
C GLY A 208 -16.53 5.38 -16.83
N PHE A 209 -15.93 4.22 -17.07
CA PHE A 209 -14.57 3.89 -16.58
C PHE A 209 -13.55 4.99 -16.85
N PHE A 210 -13.54 5.54 -18.09
CA PHE A 210 -12.58 6.57 -18.50
C PHE A 210 -13.00 8.01 -18.14
N GLY A 211 -14.11 8.22 -17.48
CA GLY A 211 -14.50 9.53 -16.94
C GLY A 211 -14.58 10.69 -17.95
N GLY A 212 -14.81 10.40 -19.22
CA GLY A 212 -14.80 11.43 -20.30
C GLY A 212 -13.46 11.66 -20.95
N ILE A 213 -12.41 10.94 -20.58
CA ILE A 213 -11.11 10.95 -21.28
C ILE A 213 -11.30 10.32 -22.66
N THR A 214 -11.17 11.13 -23.72
CA THR A 214 -11.49 10.71 -25.09
C THR A 214 -10.28 10.21 -25.89
N ASN A 215 -9.06 10.54 -25.46
CA ASN A 215 -7.83 10.30 -26.22
C ASN A 215 -7.03 9.08 -25.74
N TRP A 216 -7.64 8.19 -24.93
CA TRP A 216 -6.92 7.00 -24.49
C TRP A 216 -6.71 6.02 -25.65
N PRO A 217 -5.45 5.64 -25.95
CA PRO A 217 -5.16 4.71 -27.05
C PRO A 217 -5.82 3.34 -26.82
N GLU A 218 -6.50 2.79 -27.83
CA GLU A 218 -7.14 1.47 -27.71
C GLU A 218 -6.16 0.37 -27.29
N SER A 219 -4.92 0.42 -27.79
CA SER A 219 -3.87 -0.55 -27.46
C SER A 219 -3.40 -0.51 -26.02
N LYS A 220 -3.82 0.49 -25.24
CA LYS A 220 -3.47 0.67 -23.84
C LYS A 220 -4.64 0.51 -22.87
N LYS A 221 -5.83 0.21 -23.41
CA LYS A 221 -7.01 -0.08 -22.58
C LYS A 221 -6.93 -1.48 -21.99
N PRO A 222 -7.60 -1.74 -20.86
CA PRO A 222 -7.79 -3.09 -20.34
C PRO A 222 -8.44 -4.00 -21.39
N ASN A 223 -8.08 -5.26 -21.41
CA ASN A 223 -8.61 -6.28 -22.34
C ASN A 223 -9.78 -7.04 -21.73
#